data_20f389a69c311cf6473bc4ad5b7978d0
#
_entry.id   20f389a69c311cf6473bc4ad5b7978d0
#
_cell.length_a   1.000
_cell.length_b   1.000
_cell.length_c   1.000
_cell.angle_alpha   90.00
_cell.angle_beta   90.00
_cell.angle_gamma   90.00
#
_symmetry.space_group_name_H-M   'P 1'
#
loop_
_entity.id
_entity.type
_entity.pdbx_description
1 polymer ?
#
loop_
_entity_poly.entity_id
_entity_poly.type
_entity_poly.pdbx_seq_one_letter_code
_entity_poly.pdbx_strand_id
1 'polypeptide(L)'
;MENNTFVIIGTQWGDEGKGKIIDVLSPKADYIVRFQGGNNAGHTVVVNDEKFILHLLPSGIINSQGKCVIGAGVVVDIEVLLKEIEALEKRGKNLDKLFIDERAHVIMPYHIEIDKAKEEAMGANKIGTTQRGIGPCYIDKIARNGIRIGDLLEPERFRDKLEWNVKEKNDMLTRYGKDTFDLEELYERFMKLAERIRHRIIDGVVEINEAIEEGKKVLFEGAQALMLDIDYGTYPYVTSSSPTAGGVTVGTGVSPKKINRILGVMKAYTTRVGEGPFPTELNDETGEKLRTVGHEYGATTGRPRRCGWLDLVIGRYAVLIDGLTDIVLTKLDVLTGFEKIKVAVGYEIDGKVYHSYPGNLRKSKPLNIVYDELPGWTEDITQIKNYDELPENCKKYVEYIEKKLKCNVSMISVGPERSQNIYRYDLTEIVK
;
A
#
# COMPACT_ATOMS: atom_id res chain seq x y z
N MET A 1 -6.19 -26.13 -10.73
CA MET A 1 -6.43 -24.70 -11.06
C MET A 1 -5.06 -24.11 -11.30
N GLU A 2 -4.83 -23.48 -12.42
CA GLU A 2 -3.56 -22.80 -12.69
C GLU A 2 -3.36 -21.67 -11.71
N ASN A 3 -2.11 -21.47 -11.28
CA ASN A 3 -1.75 -20.38 -10.34
C ASN A 3 -1.69 -19.06 -11.11
N ASN A 4 -2.85 -18.43 -11.36
CA ASN A 4 -2.96 -17.25 -12.21
C ASN A 4 -3.32 -15.96 -11.43
N THR A 5 -3.47 -16.02 -10.12
CA THR A 5 -3.78 -14.84 -9.29
C THR A 5 -2.70 -14.60 -8.25
N PHE A 6 -2.21 -13.36 -8.20
CA PHE A 6 -1.11 -12.93 -7.34
C PHE A 6 -1.51 -11.68 -6.58
N VAL A 7 -1.37 -11.70 -5.26
CA VAL A 7 -1.63 -10.55 -4.38
C VAL A 7 -0.30 -10.02 -3.87
N ILE A 8 -0.05 -8.72 -4.01
CA ILE A 8 1.14 -8.07 -3.47
C ILE A 8 0.71 -7.07 -2.40
N ILE A 9 1.12 -7.32 -1.17
CA ILE A 9 0.78 -6.51 0.01
C ILE A 9 2.03 -6.17 0.83
N GLY A 10 1.93 -5.12 1.65
CA GLY A 10 2.97 -4.75 2.60
C GLY A 10 2.77 -5.45 3.95
N THR A 11 3.85 -5.90 4.56
CA THR A 11 3.81 -6.65 5.83
C THR A 11 4.06 -5.79 7.07
N GLN A 12 4.48 -4.53 6.90
CA GLN A 12 4.91 -3.64 7.99
C GLN A 12 4.00 -2.40 8.08
N TRP A 13 4.54 -1.18 7.95
CA TRP A 13 3.77 0.08 8.00
C TRP A 13 3.77 0.86 6.68
N GLY A 14 3.94 0.19 5.55
CA GLY A 14 4.05 0.82 4.24
C GLY A 14 5.52 1.13 3.88
N ASP A 15 5.71 1.64 2.66
CA ASP A 15 7.03 1.98 2.12
C ASP A 15 8.03 0.81 2.02
N GLU A 16 7.54 -0.44 1.98
CA GLU A 16 8.36 -1.64 1.82
C GLU A 16 8.95 -1.79 0.41
N GLY A 17 8.59 -0.93 -0.53
CA GLY A 17 9.08 -1.01 -1.91
C GLY A 17 8.16 -1.80 -2.85
N LYS A 18 6.87 -1.96 -2.51
CA LYS A 18 5.85 -2.64 -3.33
C LYS A 18 5.81 -2.17 -4.78
N GLY A 19 5.90 -0.86 -5.02
CA GLY A 19 5.85 -0.30 -6.37
C GLY A 19 6.91 -0.88 -7.32
N LYS A 20 8.16 -1.06 -6.85
CA LYS A 20 9.22 -1.75 -7.61
C LYS A 20 8.84 -3.20 -7.92
N ILE A 21 8.32 -3.93 -6.94
CA ILE A 21 7.98 -5.35 -7.09
C ILE A 21 6.82 -5.53 -8.07
N ILE A 22 5.81 -4.67 -7.98
CA ILE A 22 4.68 -4.66 -8.91
C ILE A 22 5.17 -4.34 -10.32
N ASP A 23 6.02 -3.33 -10.49
CA ASP A 23 6.60 -2.98 -11.78
C ASP A 23 7.40 -4.13 -12.40
N VAL A 24 8.17 -4.86 -11.59
CA VAL A 24 8.95 -6.04 -12.04
C VAL A 24 8.05 -7.18 -12.49
N LEU A 25 6.94 -7.42 -11.80
CA LEU A 25 6.02 -8.54 -12.08
C LEU A 25 4.95 -8.20 -13.13
N SER A 26 4.59 -6.93 -13.28
CA SER A 26 3.49 -6.47 -14.12
C SER A 26 3.63 -6.79 -15.64
N PRO A 27 4.83 -6.88 -16.26
CA PRO A 27 4.93 -7.22 -17.68
C PRO A 27 4.37 -8.59 -18.06
N LYS A 28 4.21 -9.48 -17.08
CA LYS A 28 3.67 -10.83 -17.24
C LYS A 28 2.20 -10.96 -16.84
N ALA A 29 1.60 -9.90 -16.32
CA ALA A 29 0.21 -9.87 -15.91
C ALA A 29 -0.69 -9.37 -17.05
N ASP A 30 -1.81 -10.07 -17.28
CA ASP A 30 -2.86 -9.62 -18.19
C ASP A 30 -3.70 -8.50 -17.54
N TYR A 31 -3.82 -8.53 -16.20
CA TYR A 31 -4.52 -7.52 -15.41
C TYR A 31 -3.71 -7.10 -14.19
N ILE A 32 -3.69 -5.80 -13.91
CA ILE A 32 -3.18 -5.23 -12.67
C ILE A 32 -4.32 -4.49 -11.99
N VAL A 33 -4.71 -4.95 -10.81
CA VAL A 33 -5.90 -4.46 -10.11
C VAL A 33 -5.52 -3.85 -8.77
N ARG A 34 -5.76 -2.57 -8.62
CA ARG A 34 -5.66 -1.90 -7.33
C ARG A 34 -6.97 -2.08 -6.57
N PHE A 35 -6.92 -2.67 -5.38
CA PHE A 35 -8.14 -3.12 -4.70
C PHE A 35 -8.59 -2.24 -3.53
N GLN A 36 -7.75 -1.33 -2.99
CA GLN A 36 -8.11 -0.50 -1.85
C GLN A 36 -7.29 0.79 -1.75
N GLY A 37 -7.61 1.65 -0.75
CA GLY A 37 -6.95 2.93 -0.52
C GLY A 37 -7.45 4.01 -1.45
N GLY A 38 -6.65 5.02 -1.67
CA GLY A 38 -6.96 6.15 -2.53
C GLY A 38 -5.65 6.88 -2.90
N ASN A 39 -5.73 8.18 -3.14
CA ASN A 39 -4.57 9.01 -3.48
C ASN A 39 -3.65 9.30 -2.28
N ASN A 40 -3.87 8.66 -1.12
CA ASN A 40 -2.96 8.65 0.03
C ASN A 40 -1.77 7.69 -0.13
N ALA A 41 -1.76 6.83 -1.14
CA ALA A 41 -0.58 6.04 -1.48
C ALA A 41 0.45 6.88 -2.26
N GLY A 42 1.71 6.46 -2.22
CA GLY A 42 2.79 7.05 -3.01
C GLY A 42 3.71 5.93 -3.50
N HIS A 43 3.38 5.33 -4.64
CA HIS A 43 4.18 4.27 -5.23
C HIS A 43 5.24 4.88 -6.14
N THR A 44 6.50 4.70 -5.77
CA THR A 44 7.62 5.12 -6.61
C THR A 44 8.07 3.95 -7.49
N VAL A 45 8.11 4.20 -8.80
CA VAL A 45 8.62 3.27 -9.81
C VAL A 45 9.76 3.97 -10.54
N VAL A 46 10.88 3.28 -10.74
CA VAL A 46 12.05 3.79 -11.48
C VAL A 46 12.25 2.92 -12.72
N VAL A 47 12.19 3.53 -13.90
CA VAL A 47 12.36 2.85 -15.19
C VAL A 47 13.33 3.66 -16.04
N ASN A 48 14.44 3.06 -16.47
CA ASN A 48 15.48 3.72 -17.28
C ASN A 48 15.92 5.08 -16.66
N ASP A 49 16.24 5.07 -15.38
CA ASP A 49 16.64 6.25 -14.57
C ASP A 49 15.53 7.30 -14.41
N GLU A 50 14.36 7.06 -14.97
CA GLU A 50 13.21 7.95 -14.86
C GLU A 50 12.31 7.57 -13.69
N LYS A 51 12.06 8.51 -12.78
CA LYS A 51 11.24 8.31 -11.60
C LYS A 51 9.79 8.70 -11.86
N PHE A 52 8.86 7.76 -11.53
CA PHE A 52 7.42 7.96 -11.53
C PHE A 52 6.89 7.85 -10.10
N ILE A 53 6.05 8.77 -9.69
CA ILE A 53 5.34 8.74 -8.40
C ILE A 53 3.86 8.67 -8.70
N LEU A 54 3.24 7.53 -8.35
CA LEU A 54 1.83 7.24 -8.60
C LEU A 54 1.05 7.23 -7.30
N HIS A 55 -0.14 7.83 -7.31
CA HIS A 55 -1.02 7.89 -6.14
C HIS A 55 -2.27 7.03 -6.32
N LEU A 56 -2.97 7.14 -7.45
CA LEU A 56 -4.19 6.39 -7.78
C LEU A 56 -3.95 5.31 -8.83
N LEU A 57 -3.11 5.59 -9.81
CA LEU A 57 -2.85 4.66 -10.90
C LEU A 57 -2.16 3.38 -10.37
N PRO A 58 -2.55 2.19 -10.85
CA PRO A 58 -1.80 0.97 -10.60
C PRO A 58 -0.36 1.10 -11.09
N SER A 59 0.62 0.66 -10.28
CA SER A 59 2.05 0.84 -10.58
C SER A 59 2.47 0.16 -11.88
N GLY A 60 1.81 -0.93 -12.26
CA GLY A 60 2.07 -1.65 -13.50
C GLY A 60 1.74 -0.87 -14.78
N ILE A 61 0.97 0.23 -14.71
CA ILE A 61 0.61 1.07 -15.87
C ILE A 61 1.83 1.57 -16.64
N ILE A 62 2.98 1.67 -16.00
CA ILE A 62 4.20 2.21 -16.59
C ILE A 62 4.79 1.26 -17.64
N ASN A 63 4.74 -0.06 -17.39
CA ASN A 63 5.44 -1.08 -18.20
C ASN A 63 4.59 -2.27 -18.63
N SER A 64 3.39 -2.44 -18.10
CA SER A 64 2.53 -3.56 -18.49
C SER A 64 1.86 -3.32 -19.84
N GLN A 65 1.62 -4.41 -20.55
CA GLN A 65 0.71 -4.47 -21.70
C GLN A 65 -0.71 -4.91 -21.29
N GLY A 66 -0.88 -5.30 -20.04
CA GLY A 66 -2.16 -5.73 -19.47
C GLY A 66 -3.12 -4.58 -19.18
N LYS A 67 -4.38 -4.91 -18.86
CA LYS A 67 -5.37 -3.95 -18.39
C LYS A 67 -5.06 -3.55 -16.94
N CYS A 68 -5.14 -2.27 -16.65
CA CYS A 68 -5.02 -1.71 -15.32
C CYS A 68 -6.41 -1.30 -14.81
N VAL A 69 -6.80 -1.81 -13.65
CA VAL A 69 -8.15 -1.57 -13.09
C VAL A 69 -8.04 -0.94 -11.70
N ILE A 70 -8.71 0.17 -11.52
CA ILE A 70 -9.01 0.75 -10.20
C ILE A 70 -10.27 0.07 -9.70
N GLY A 71 -10.15 -0.84 -8.72
CA GLY A 71 -11.22 -1.69 -8.24
C GLY A 71 -12.23 -0.97 -7.33
N ALA A 72 -13.34 -1.66 -7.06
CA ALA A 72 -14.49 -1.18 -6.28
C ALA A 72 -14.16 -0.71 -4.84
N GLY A 73 -13.06 -1.23 -4.27
CA GLY A 73 -12.62 -0.88 -2.93
C GLY A 73 -11.81 0.42 -2.84
N VAL A 74 -11.40 0.99 -3.97
CA VAL A 74 -10.64 2.25 -4.01
C VAL A 74 -11.58 3.44 -3.85
N VAL A 75 -11.11 4.49 -3.18
CA VAL A 75 -11.76 5.80 -3.17
C VAL A 75 -10.99 6.73 -4.12
N VAL A 76 -11.70 7.34 -5.07
CA VAL A 76 -11.12 7.99 -6.25
C VAL A 76 -11.33 9.49 -6.21
N ASP A 77 -10.24 10.24 -6.12
CA ASP A 77 -10.22 11.66 -6.45
C ASP A 77 -10.03 11.79 -7.97
N ILE A 78 -11.11 12.16 -8.68
CA ILE A 78 -11.11 12.19 -10.15
C ILE A 78 -10.15 13.27 -10.68
N GLU A 79 -10.01 14.38 -9.99
CA GLU A 79 -9.08 15.44 -10.41
C GLU A 79 -7.63 15.01 -10.28
N VAL A 80 -7.29 14.34 -9.18
CA VAL A 80 -5.94 13.76 -9.00
C VAL A 80 -5.70 12.68 -10.04
N LEU A 81 -6.68 11.81 -10.30
CA LEU A 81 -6.58 10.78 -11.33
C LEU A 81 -6.31 11.38 -12.71
N LEU A 82 -7.06 12.39 -13.12
CA LEU A 82 -6.88 13.03 -14.41
C LEU A 82 -5.52 13.73 -14.52
N LYS A 83 -5.04 14.36 -13.44
CA LYS A 83 -3.69 14.96 -13.41
C LYS A 83 -2.59 13.90 -13.57
N GLU A 84 -2.74 12.73 -12.94
CA GLU A 84 -1.79 11.63 -13.11
C GLU A 84 -1.82 11.08 -14.55
N ILE A 85 -3.01 10.92 -15.14
CA ILE A 85 -3.19 10.51 -16.54
C ILE A 85 -2.45 11.48 -17.46
N GLU A 86 -2.77 12.78 -17.39
CA GLU A 86 -2.16 13.81 -18.21
C GLU A 86 -0.62 13.88 -18.05
N ALA A 87 -0.13 13.69 -16.83
CA ALA A 87 1.31 13.70 -16.55
C ALA A 87 2.02 12.52 -17.22
N LEU A 88 1.41 11.34 -17.25
CA LEU A 88 1.97 10.16 -17.91
C LEU A 88 1.85 10.24 -19.44
N GLU A 89 0.72 10.73 -19.97
CA GLU A 89 0.53 10.94 -21.41
C GLU A 89 1.56 11.92 -21.98
N LYS A 90 1.84 13.01 -21.26
CA LYS A 90 2.92 13.97 -21.62
C LYS A 90 4.31 13.33 -21.67
N ARG A 91 4.51 12.23 -20.94
CA ARG A 91 5.75 11.41 -20.94
C ARG A 91 5.67 10.22 -21.93
N GLY A 92 4.69 10.25 -22.85
CA GLY A 92 4.56 9.27 -23.93
C GLY A 92 4.00 7.91 -23.50
N LYS A 93 3.34 7.83 -22.31
CA LYS A 93 2.70 6.59 -21.87
C LYS A 93 1.30 6.47 -22.45
N ASN A 94 0.95 5.29 -22.96
CA ASN A 94 -0.40 4.96 -23.40
C ASN A 94 -1.24 4.46 -22.21
N LEU A 95 -2.38 5.09 -21.95
CA LEU A 95 -3.28 4.76 -20.87
C LEU A 95 -4.66 4.25 -21.34
N ASP A 96 -4.78 3.81 -22.59
CA ASP A 96 -6.04 3.29 -23.15
C ASP A 96 -6.57 2.06 -22.40
N LYS A 97 -5.67 1.32 -21.74
CA LYS A 97 -6.00 0.13 -20.95
C LYS A 97 -6.21 0.41 -19.45
N LEU A 98 -6.42 1.66 -19.06
CA LEU A 98 -6.78 2.04 -17.72
C LEU A 98 -8.31 2.09 -17.58
N PHE A 99 -8.84 1.35 -16.59
CA PHE A 99 -10.27 1.28 -16.30
C PHE A 99 -10.56 1.52 -14.81
N ILE A 100 -11.80 1.89 -14.52
CA ILE A 100 -12.28 2.19 -13.17
C ILE A 100 -13.57 1.41 -12.95
N ASP A 101 -13.64 0.66 -11.84
CA ASP A 101 -14.89 0.00 -11.46
C ASP A 101 -15.98 1.02 -11.12
N GLU A 102 -17.17 0.83 -11.67
CA GLU A 102 -18.33 1.70 -11.45
C GLU A 102 -18.75 1.81 -9.97
N ARG A 103 -18.38 0.81 -9.14
CA ARG A 103 -18.68 0.77 -7.69
C ARG A 103 -17.68 1.52 -6.84
N ALA A 104 -16.52 1.95 -7.38
CA ALA A 104 -15.55 2.76 -6.65
C ALA A 104 -16.19 4.06 -6.18
N HIS A 105 -15.82 4.53 -4.98
CA HIS A 105 -16.40 5.74 -4.41
C HIS A 105 -15.62 6.99 -4.80
N VAL A 106 -16.33 8.10 -4.99
CA VAL A 106 -15.77 9.39 -5.37
C VAL A 106 -15.38 10.19 -4.12
N ILE A 107 -14.13 10.64 -4.06
CA ILE A 107 -13.72 11.64 -3.08
C ILE A 107 -14.20 13.00 -3.59
N MET A 108 -15.14 13.58 -2.85
CA MET A 108 -15.66 14.91 -3.12
C MET A 108 -14.85 15.98 -2.37
N PRO A 109 -14.82 17.23 -2.82
CA PRO A 109 -14.06 18.30 -2.15
C PRO A 109 -14.40 18.48 -0.66
N TYR A 110 -15.66 18.30 -0.28
CA TYR A 110 -16.08 18.37 1.11
C TYR A 110 -15.41 17.28 1.99
N HIS A 111 -15.08 16.11 1.44
CA HIS A 111 -14.33 15.08 2.19
C HIS A 111 -12.94 15.59 2.60
N ILE A 112 -12.26 16.31 1.69
CA ILE A 112 -10.93 16.86 1.91
C ILE A 112 -10.99 17.93 3.00
N GLU A 113 -11.95 18.85 2.90
CA GLU A 113 -12.10 19.92 3.91
C GLU A 113 -12.52 19.39 5.28
N ILE A 114 -13.37 18.36 5.35
CA ILE A 114 -13.71 17.69 6.61
C ILE A 114 -12.51 16.98 7.22
N ASP A 115 -11.66 16.32 6.41
CA ASP A 115 -10.44 15.65 6.89
C ASP A 115 -9.48 16.66 7.53
N LYS A 116 -9.23 17.79 6.85
CA LYS A 116 -8.43 18.91 7.37
C LYS A 116 -9.02 19.47 8.68
N ALA A 117 -10.32 19.77 8.68
CA ALA A 117 -10.99 20.36 9.83
C ALA A 117 -10.94 19.46 11.08
N LYS A 118 -11.11 18.14 10.89
CA LYS A 118 -10.99 17.16 11.98
C LYS A 118 -9.56 17.09 12.53
N GLU A 119 -8.54 17.01 11.67
CA GLU A 119 -7.13 16.99 12.09
C GLU A 119 -6.76 18.28 12.86
N GLU A 120 -7.23 19.44 12.40
CA GLU A 120 -7.03 20.71 13.09
C GLU A 120 -7.69 20.71 14.47
N ALA A 121 -8.94 20.25 14.56
CA ALA A 121 -9.69 20.20 15.82
C ALA A 121 -9.09 19.24 16.86
N MET A 122 -8.41 18.17 16.42
CA MET A 122 -7.73 17.23 17.31
C MET A 122 -6.42 17.77 17.90
N GLY A 123 -5.84 18.80 17.32
CA GLY A 123 -4.64 19.47 17.83
C GLY A 123 -3.48 18.52 18.12
N ALA A 124 -3.07 18.41 19.39
CA ALA A 124 -1.98 17.50 19.80
C ALA A 124 -2.33 16.00 19.68
N ASN A 125 -3.60 15.66 19.60
CA ASN A 125 -4.09 14.27 19.45
C ASN A 125 -4.35 13.87 18.01
N LYS A 126 -3.88 14.65 17.04
CA LYS A 126 -4.04 14.36 15.62
C LYS A 126 -3.51 12.97 15.26
N ILE A 127 -4.16 12.32 14.31
CA ILE A 127 -3.76 11.02 13.76
C ILE A 127 -2.56 11.19 12.82
N GLY A 128 -2.44 12.36 12.18
CA GLY A 128 -1.44 12.63 11.15
C GLY A 128 -1.90 12.13 9.78
N THR A 129 -3.17 12.33 9.44
CA THR A 129 -3.73 11.92 8.14
C THR A 129 -3.03 12.64 6.98
N THR A 130 -3.23 12.14 5.77
CA THR A 130 -2.73 12.80 4.55
C THR A 130 -3.57 14.00 4.14
N GLN A 131 -4.68 14.27 4.83
CA GLN A 131 -5.65 15.34 4.55
C GLN A 131 -6.17 15.31 3.10
N ARG A 132 -6.39 14.12 2.56
CA ARG A 132 -6.87 13.89 1.19
C ARG A 132 -8.30 13.37 1.15
N GLY A 133 -9.04 13.44 2.25
CA GLY A 133 -10.44 13.06 2.33
C GLY A 133 -10.70 11.55 2.30
N ILE A 134 -9.66 10.72 2.47
CA ILE A 134 -9.77 9.25 2.41
C ILE A 134 -10.73 8.73 3.48
N GLY A 135 -10.46 9.07 4.75
CA GLY A 135 -11.29 8.65 5.88
C GLY A 135 -12.75 9.08 5.75
N PRO A 136 -13.06 10.36 5.52
CA PRO A 136 -14.42 10.83 5.31
C PRO A 136 -15.14 10.13 4.15
N CYS A 137 -14.46 9.84 3.03
CA CYS A 137 -15.07 9.11 1.91
C CYS A 137 -15.41 7.65 2.29
N TYR A 138 -14.54 6.95 3.03
CA TYR A 138 -14.86 5.62 3.55
C TYR A 138 -15.98 5.65 4.59
N ILE A 139 -16.08 6.70 5.40
CA ILE A 139 -17.22 6.89 6.32
C ILE A 139 -18.52 6.93 5.53
N ASP A 140 -18.59 7.73 4.47
CA ASP A 140 -19.79 7.83 3.63
C ASP A 140 -20.11 6.52 2.92
N LYS A 141 -19.10 5.78 2.47
CA LYS A 141 -19.28 4.43 1.92
C LYS A 141 -19.97 3.50 2.92
N ILE A 142 -19.51 3.45 4.18
CA ILE A 142 -20.07 2.58 5.22
C ILE A 142 -21.42 3.09 5.71
N ALA A 143 -21.63 4.41 5.75
CA ALA A 143 -22.92 5.04 6.03
C ALA A 143 -23.94 4.84 4.91
N ARG A 144 -23.53 4.37 3.73
CA ARG A 144 -24.37 4.09 2.54
C ARG A 144 -24.94 5.33 1.85
N ASN A 145 -24.32 6.47 2.07
CA ASN A 145 -24.66 7.73 1.40
C ASN A 145 -23.55 8.21 0.44
N GLY A 146 -22.47 7.43 0.28
CA GLY A 146 -21.39 7.75 -0.64
C GLY A 146 -21.81 7.78 -2.12
N ILE A 147 -21.12 8.61 -2.88
CA ILE A 147 -21.28 8.73 -4.35
C ILE A 147 -20.30 7.75 -5.00
N ARG A 148 -20.79 6.92 -5.92
CA ARG A 148 -19.99 5.98 -6.71
C ARG A 148 -19.65 6.57 -8.08
N ILE A 149 -18.61 6.06 -8.70
CA ILE A 149 -18.21 6.41 -10.08
C ILE A 149 -19.37 6.19 -11.06
N GLY A 150 -20.10 5.07 -10.93
CA GLY A 150 -21.27 4.79 -11.77
C GLY A 150 -22.44 5.75 -11.59
N ASP A 151 -22.60 6.37 -10.42
CA ASP A 151 -23.65 7.38 -10.21
C ASP A 151 -23.46 8.59 -11.13
N LEU A 152 -22.21 8.93 -11.49
CA LEU A 152 -21.89 10.03 -12.39
C LEU A 152 -22.37 9.80 -13.83
N LEU A 153 -22.70 8.56 -14.21
CA LEU A 153 -23.26 8.23 -15.51
C LEU A 153 -24.75 8.51 -15.60
N GLU A 154 -25.43 8.71 -14.46
CA GLU A 154 -26.86 8.96 -14.32
C GLU A 154 -27.06 10.35 -13.69
N PRO A 155 -27.17 11.43 -14.47
CA PRO A 155 -27.17 12.82 -13.99
C PRO A 155 -28.21 13.12 -12.89
N GLU A 156 -29.42 12.61 -13.00
CA GLU A 156 -30.49 12.81 -12.01
C GLU A 156 -30.13 12.13 -10.68
N ARG A 157 -29.71 10.88 -10.74
CA ARG A 157 -29.28 10.11 -9.56
C ARG A 157 -28.07 10.74 -8.87
N PHE A 158 -27.11 11.23 -9.65
CA PHE A 158 -25.96 11.95 -9.11
C PHE A 158 -26.41 13.22 -8.40
N ARG A 159 -27.31 14.00 -9.01
CA ARG A 159 -27.84 15.25 -8.44
C ARG A 159 -28.51 15.00 -7.09
N ASP A 160 -29.43 14.04 -7.02
CA ASP A 160 -30.15 13.69 -5.78
C ASP A 160 -29.19 13.31 -4.64
N LYS A 161 -28.21 12.47 -4.93
CA LYS A 161 -27.18 12.08 -3.95
C LYS A 161 -26.32 13.27 -3.53
N LEU A 162 -25.93 14.11 -4.48
CA LEU A 162 -25.08 15.27 -4.21
C LEU A 162 -25.81 16.29 -3.33
N GLU A 163 -27.08 16.58 -3.60
CA GLU A 163 -27.90 17.50 -2.81
C GLU A 163 -27.96 17.07 -1.35
N TRP A 164 -28.27 15.79 -1.10
CA TRP A 164 -28.27 15.25 0.25
C TRP A 164 -26.90 15.39 0.95
N ASN A 165 -25.83 15.01 0.27
CA ASN A 165 -24.48 15.06 0.83
C ASN A 165 -24.02 16.49 1.09
N VAL A 166 -24.23 17.42 0.15
CA VAL A 166 -23.83 18.82 0.30
C VAL A 166 -24.50 19.43 1.52
N LYS A 167 -25.80 19.21 1.72
CA LYS A 167 -26.53 19.69 2.90
C LYS A 167 -25.90 19.18 4.19
N GLU A 168 -25.71 17.86 4.33
CA GLU A 168 -25.14 17.24 5.54
C GLU A 168 -23.70 17.72 5.80
N LYS A 169 -22.88 17.80 4.75
CA LYS A 169 -21.46 18.16 4.88
C LYS A 169 -21.29 19.66 5.14
N ASN A 170 -22.13 20.52 4.57
CA ASN A 170 -22.13 21.95 4.87
C ASN A 170 -22.50 22.22 6.32
N ASP A 171 -23.49 21.51 6.89
CA ASP A 171 -23.81 21.59 8.32
C ASP A 171 -22.60 21.21 9.20
N MET A 172 -21.86 20.17 8.79
CA MET A 172 -20.65 19.75 9.49
C MET A 172 -19.53 20.79 9.38
N LEU A 173 -19.25 21.30 8.17
CA LEU A 173 -18.22 22.30 7.91
C LEU A 173 -18.49 23.60 8.67
N THR A 174 -19.75 24.04 8.72
CA THR A 174 -20.17 25.23 9.49
C THR A 174 -19.84 25.08 10.98
N ARG A 175 -20.03 23.89 11.58
CA ARG A 175 -19.63 23.62 12.98
C ARG A 175 -18.14 23.73 13.22
N TYR A 176 -17.32 23.46 12.20
CA TYR A 176 -15.86 23.64 12.25
C TYR A 176 -15.43 25.07 11.84
N GLY A 177 -16.36 25.98 11.54
CA GLY A 177 -16.04 27.33 11.06
C GLY A 177 -15.34 27.33 9.69
N LYS A 178 -15.66 26.36 8.83
CA LYS A 178 -15.13 26.24 7.47
C LYS A 178 -16.16 26.71 6.43
N ASP A 179 -15.67 27.07 5.26
CA ASP A 179 -16.52 27.45 4.13
C ASP A 179 -17.39 26.27 3.66
N THR A 180 -18.56 26.57 3.13
CA THR A 180 -19.53 25.63 2.61
C THR A 180 -19.40 25.52 1.08
N PHE A 181 -19.94 24.45 0.52
CA PHE A 181 -19.95 24.19 -0.91
C PHE A 181 -21.31 24.53 -1.53
N ASP A 182 -21.26 25.08 -2.74
CA ASP A 182 -22.45 25.30 -3.57
C ASP A 182 -22.79 24.01 -4.33
N LEU A 183 -24.06 23.64 -4.36
CA LEU A 183 -24.55 22.43 -5.01
C LEU A 183 -24.32 22.46 -6.52
N GLU A 184 -24.73 23.59 -7.16
CA GLU A 184 -24.71 23.70 -8.64
C GLU A 184 -23.27 23.74 -9.14
N GLU A 185 -22.37 24.44 -8.44
CA GLU A 185 -20.95 24.49 -8.78
C GLU A 185 -20.34 23.08 -8.73
N LEU A 186 -20.60 22.31 -7.66
CA LEU A 186 -20.10 20.93 -7.55
C LEU A 186 -20.72 20.03 -8.61
N TYR A 187 -22.03 20.15 -8.87
CA TYR A 187 -22.71 19.34 -9.87
C TYR A 187 -22.11 19.55 -11.27
N GLU A 188 -22.04 20.80 -11.73
CA GLU A 188 -21.46 21.12 -13.04
C GLU A 188 -20.00 20.68 -13.17
N ARG A 189 -19.21 20.91 -12.11
CA ARG A 189 -17.80 20.49 -12.06
C ARG A 189 -17.66 18.99 -12.23
N PHE A 190 -18.40 18.20 -11.46
CA PHE A 190 -18.27 16.74 -11.49
C PHE A 190 -18.89 16.12 -12.74
N MET A 191 -19.92 16.72 -13.34
CA MET A 191 -20.41 16.29 -14.64
C MET A 191 -19.36 16.47 -15.75
N LYS A 192 -18.61 17.57 -15.75
CA LYS A 192 -17.48 17.78 -16.68
C LYS A 192 -16.35 16.76 -16.45
N LEU A 193 -16.05 16.44 -15.21
CA LEU A 193 -15.05 15.41 -14.87
C LEU A 193 -15.51 14.01 -15.29
N ALA A 194 -16.80 13.70 -15.08
CA ALA A 194 -17.40 12.43 -15.47
C ALA A 194 -17.27 12.15 -16.97
N GLU A 195 -17.51 13.15 -17.81
CA GLU A 195 -17.39 13.02 -19.27
C GLU A 195 -15.97 12.63 -19.68
N ARG A 196 -14.96 13.15 -19.00
CA ARG A 196 -13.54 12.84 -19.28
C ARG A 196 -13.14 11.41 -18.95
N ILE A 197 -13.81 10.76 -17.99
CA ILE A 197 -13.51 9.39 -17.56
C ILE A 197 -14.55 8.37 -18.02
N ARG A 198 -15.66 8.78 -18.64
CA ARG A 198 -16.79 7.93 -19.04
C ARG A 198 -16.36 6.65 -19.77
N HIS A 199 -15.46 6.78 -20.73
CA HIS A 199 -14.95 5.67 -21.55
C HIS A 199 -14.07 4.66 -20.78
N ARG A 200 -13.70 4.99 -19.54
CA ARG A 200 -12.87 4.13 -18.66
C ARG A 200 -13.71 3.40 -17.62
N ILE A 201 -15.00 3.70 -17.50
CA ILE A 201 -15.87 3.12 -16.47
C ILE A 201 -16.37 1.75 -16.95
N ILE A 202 -16.19 0.72 -16.12
CA ILE A 202 -16.56 -0.67 -16.42
C ILE A 202 -17.21 -1.35 -15.21
N ASP A 203 -17.90 -2.47 -15.43
CA ASP A 203 -18.19 -3.45 -14.37
C ASP A 203 -16.92 -4.26 -14.08
N GLY A 204 -16.03 -3.71 -13.26
CA GLY A 204 -14.74 -4.32 -12.94
C GLY A 204 -14.87 -5.64 -12.18
N VAL A 205 -15.95 -5.85 -11.43
CA VAL A 205 -16.20 -7.10 -10.70
C VAL A 205 -16.41 -8.26 -11.70
N VAL A 206 -17.24 -8.06 -12.70
CA VAL A 206 -17.49 -9.07 -13.75
C VAL A 206 -16.22 -9.27 -14.56
N GLU A 207 -15.64 -8.21 -15.09
CA GLU A 207 -14.43 -8.23 -15.94
C GLU A 207 -13.27 -9.01 -15.30
N ILE A 208 -12.97 -8.76 -14.01
CA ILE A 208 -11.86 -9.42 -13.31
C ILE A 208 -12.18 -10.90 -13.05
N ASN A 209 -13.42 -11.24 -12.68
CA ASN A 209 -13.80 -12.62 -12.43
C ASN A 209 -13.79 -13.47 -13.70
N GLU A 210 -14.28 -12.94 -14.83
CA GLU A 210 -14.23 -13.61 -16.14
C GLU A 210 -12.77 -13.80 -16.59
N ALA A 211 -11.92 -12.79 -16.45
CA ALA A 211 -10.51 -12.89 -16.76
C ALA A 211 -9.82 -14.04 -15.99
N ILE A 212 -10.14 -14.19 -14.69
CA ILE A 212 -9.59 -15.29 -13.88
C ILE A 212 -10.10 -16.65 -14.38
N GLU A 213 -11.38 -16.76 -14.75
CA GLU A 213 -11.97 -18.00 -15.29
C GLU A 213 -11.40 -18.37 -16.65
N GLU A 214 -11.02 -17.39 -17.47
CA GLU A 214 -10.29 -17.58 -18.74
C GLU A 214 -8.80 -17.95 -18.55
N GLY A 215 -8.32 -18.06 -17.30
CA GLY A 215 -6.91 -18.38 -17.01
C GLY A 215 -5.95 -17.22 -17.18
N LYS A 216 -6.45 -15.98 -17.29
CA LYS A 216 -5.60 -14.76 -17.35
C LYS A 216 -4.84 -14.56 -16.05
N LYS A 217 -3.61 -14.03 -16.15
CA LYS A 217 -2.79 -13.68 -14.99
C LYS A 217 -3.25 -12.34 -14.41
N VAL A 218 -3.76 -12.38 -13.18
CA VAL A 218 -4.26 -11.18 -12.46
C VAL A 218 -3.37 -10.87 -11.27
N LEU A 219 -2.80 -9.66 -11.26
CA LEU A 219 -1.97 -9.11 -10.21
C LEU A 219 -2.78 -8.10 -9.40
N PHE A 220 -3.01 -8.40 -8.11
CA PHE A 220 -3.67 -7.48 -7.18
C PHE A 220 -2.63 -6.64 -6.44
N GLU A 221 -2.72 -5.34 -6.59
CA GLU A 221 -1.82 -4.35 -6.01
C GLU A 221 -2.42 -3.75 -4.73
N GLY A 222 -1.77 -4.04 -3.59
CA GLY A 222 -2.08 -3.39 -2.31
C GLY A 222 -1.37 -2.06 -2.15
N ALA A 223 -2.05 -1.12 -1.49
CA ALA A 223 -1.47 0.12 -0.99
C ALA A 223 -1.34 0.04 0.53
N GLN A 224 -0.47 0.86 1.14
CA GLN A 224 -0.16 0.81 2.57
C GLN A 224 0.40 -0.58 3.00
N ALA A 225 0.05 -1.06 4.21
CA ALA A 225 0.51 -2.35 4.73
C ALA A 225 -0.34 -2.84 5.91
N LEU A 226 -0.15 -4.10 6.34
CA LEU A 226 -0.90 -4.75 7.42
C LEU A 226 -1.03 -3.90 8.69
N MET A 227 0.08 -3.31 9.17
CA MET A 227 0.04 -2.56 10.44
C MET A 227 -0.70 -1.22 10.34
N LEU A 228 -1.15 -0.85 9.13
CA LEU A 228 -2.04 0.27 8.84
C LEU A 228 -3.48 -0.19 8.52
N ASP A 229 -3.79 -1.47 8.62
CA ASP A 229 -5.14 -2.00 8.41
C ASP A 229 -6.11 -1.47 9.47
N ILE A 230 -7.34 -1.15 9.06
CA ILE A 230 -8.36 -0.55 9.94
C ILE A 230 -8.73 -1.45 11.12
N ASP A 231 -8.73 -2.78 10.91
CA ASP A 231 -9.15 -3.77 11.90
C ASP A 231 -7.96 -4.42 12.63
N TYR A 232 -6.88 -4.71 11.90
CA TYR A 232 -5.74 -5.50 12.40
C TYR A 232 -4.48 -4.68 12.68
N GLY A 233 -4.46 -3.42 12.28
CA GLY A 233 -3.31 -2.52 12.44
C GLY A 233 -3.20 -1.86 13.82
N THR A 234 -2.34 -0.86 13.88
CA THR A 234 -2.04 -0.09 15.10
C THR A 234 -3.08 1.02 15.36
N TYR A 235 -4.35 0.64 15.44
CA TYR A 235 -5.46 1.57 15.69
C TYR A 235 -5.20 2.49 16.91
N PRO A 236 -5.49 3.82 16.86
CA PRO A 236 -6.16 4.53 15.75
C PRO A 236 -5.21 5.05 14.65
N TYR A 237 -3.92 4.76 14.71
CA TYR A 237 -2.90 5.23 13.75
C TYR A 237 -2.83 4.28 12.53
N VAL A 238 -3.92 4.24 11.77
CA VAL A 238 -4.17 3.34 10.64
C VAL A 238 -4.79 4.09 9.46
N THR A 239 -4.87 3.44 8.30
CA THR A 239 -5.69 3.91 7.19
C THR A 239 -7.15 3.46 7.37
N SER A 240 -8.08 4.08 6.63
CA SER A 240 -9.51 3.72 6.70
C SER A 240 -9.90 2.59 5.74
N SER A 241 -8.95 1.79 5.30
CA SER A 241 -9.15 0.69 4.37
C SER A 241 -8.46 -0.58 4.85
N SER A 242 -8.66 -1.69 4.14
CA SER A 242 -8.06 -2.99 4.47
C SER A 242 -6.95 -3.35 3.47
N PRO A 243 -5.68 -3.01 3.77
CA PRO A 243 -4.52 -3.35 2.94
C PRO A 243 -4.09 -4.82 3.03
N THR A 244 -4.75 -5.64 3.82
CA THR A 244 -4.53 -7.09 3.94
C THR A 244 -5.01 -7.86 2.71
N ALA A 245 -4.60 -9.13 2.58
CA ALA A 245 -5.07 -10.00 1.50
C ALA A 245 -6.60 -10.16 1.49
N GLY A 246 -7.25 -10.13 2.65
CA GLY A 246 -8.73 -10.12 2.77
C GLY A 246 -9.38 -8.93 2.07
N GLY A 247 -8.67 -7.80 1.98
CA GLY A 247 -9.12 -6.60 1.26
C GLY A 247 -9.32 -6.81 -0.23
N VAL A 248 -8.65 -7.77 -0.85
CA VAL A 248 -8.83 -8.12 -2.28
C VAL A 248 -10.26 -8.55 -2.54
N THR A 249 -10.78 -9.48 -1.74
CA THR A 249 -12.17 -9.97 -1.88
C THR A 249 -13.20 -8.84 -1.74
N VAL A 250 -13.02 -7.99 -0.74
CA VAL A 250 -13.93 -6.85 -0.48
C VAL A 250 -13.83 -5.78 -1.58
N GLY A 251 -12.61 -5.54 -2.06
CA GLY A 251 -12.32 -4.45 -2.99
C GLY A 251 -12.49 -4.79 -4.46
N THR A 252 -12.67 -6.07 -4.83
CA THR A 252 -12.79 -6.51 -6.24
C THR A 252 -13.91 -7.49 -6.50
N GLY A 253 -14.57 -8.02 -5.45
CA GLY A 253 -15.59 -9.05 -5.60
C GLY A 253 -15.03 -10.43 -6.01
N VAL A 254 -13.71 -10.62 -5.99
CA VAL A 254 -13.08 -11.92 -6.29
C VAL A 254 -13.19 -12.85 -5.10
N SER A 255 -13.62 -14.08 -5.31
CA SER A 255 -13.72 -15.10 -4.25
C SER A 255 -12.36 -15.40 -3.63
N PRO A 256 -12.24 -15.54 -2.29
CA PRO A 256 -10.98 -15.92 -1.65
C PRO A 256 -10.45 -17.28 -2.15
N LYS A 257 -11.31 -18.17 -2.66
CA LYS A 257 -10.90 -19.44 -3.27
C LYS A 257 -10.17 -19.30 -4.60
N LYS A 258 -10.28 -18.12 -5.24
CA LYS A 258 -9.60 -17.81 -6.51
C LYS A 258 -8.25 -17.11 -6.29
N ILE A 259 -7.85 -16.85 -5.05
CA ILE A 259 -6.54 -16.25 -4.71
C ILE A 259 -5.54 -17.39 -4.53
N ASN A 260 -4.53 -17.45 -5.39
CA ASN A 260 -3.57 -18.56 -5.42
C ASN A 260 -2.29 -18.24 -4.65
N ARG A 261 -1.71 -17.04 -4.85
CA ARG A 261 -0.45 -16.65 -4.21
C ARG A 261 -0.56 -15.28 -3.56
N ILE A 262 -0.01 -15.17 -2.36
CA ILE A 262 0.01 -13.93 -1.57
C ILE A 262 1.46 -13.62 -1.21
N LEU A 263 2.02 -12.60 -1.88
CA LEU A 263 3.39 -12.15 -1.71
C LEU A 263 3.42 -11.00 -0.71
N GLY A 264 3.99 -11.25 0.46
CA GLY A 264 4.24 -10.23 1.48
C GLY A 264 5.54 -9.48 1.21
N VAL A 265 5.47 -8.21 0.86
CA VAL A 265 6.68 -7.39 0.72
C VAL A 265 7.13 -6.91 2.09
N MET A 266 8.33 -7.31 2.48
CA MET A 266 8.98 -7.02 3.76
C MET A 266 10.30 -6.31 3.52
N LYS A 267 10.51 -5.18 4.17
CA LYS A 267 11.80 -4.50 4.17
C LYS A 267 12.75 -5.21 5.15
N ALA A 268 14.02 -5.33 4.82
CA ALA A 268 15.03 -5.97 5.67
C ALA A 268 15.27 -5.26 7.02
N TYR A 269 14.69 -4.10 7.21
CA TYR A 269 14.55 -3.34 8.45
C TYR A 269 13.14 -2.77 8.51
N THR A 270 12.83 -1.94 9.50
CA THR A 270 11.47 -1.40 9.63
C THR A 270 11.47 0.12 9.50
N THR A 271 10.44 0.66 8.82
CA THR A 271 10.21 2.10 8.78
C THR A 271 8.75 2.42 9.06
N ARG A 272 8.50 3.60 9.62
CA ARG A 272 7.15 4.12 9.82
C ARG A 272 7.08 5.61 9.49
N VAL A 273 6.00 6.01 8.84
CA VAL A 273 5.62 7.42 8.67
C VAL A 273 4.50 7.76 9.65
N GLY A 274 4.55 8.97 10.22
CA GLY A 274 3.51 9.46 11.12
C GLY A 274 3.59 8.90 12.54
N GLU A 275 2.52 9.17 13.28
CA GLU A 275 2.41 8.86 14.70
C GLU A 275 2.09 7.37 14.94
N GLY A 276 2.09 6.99 16.21
CA GLY A 276 1.71 5.67 16.67
C GLY A 276 2.88 4.77 17.08
N PRO A 277 2.60 3.54 17.56
CA PRO A 277 3.61 2.65 18.11
C PRO A 277 4.59 2.16 17.05
N PHE A 278 5.86 2.13 17.42
CA PHE A 278 6.95 1.58 16.63
C PHE A 278 7.94 0.88 17.58
N PRO A 279 7.73 -0.39 17.90
CA PRO A 279 8.47 -1.09 18.94
C PRO A 279 9.97 -1.12 18.74
N THR A 280 10.44 -1.28 17.51
CA THR A 280 11.88 -1.40 17.18
C THR A 280 12.51 -0.08 16.76
N GLU A 281 11.87 1.05 16.99
CA GLU A 281 12.38 2.38 16.60
C GLU A 281 13.75 2.67 17.21
N LEU A 282 14.64 3.24 16.41
CA LEU A 282 15.98 3.64 16.78
C LEU A 282 16.13 5.16 16.68
N ASN A 283 16.38 5.78 17.81
CA ASN A 283 16.61 7.22 17.94
C ASN A 283 18.11 7.52 18.19
N ASP A 284 18.98 6.76 17.56
CA ASP A 284 20.43 6.79 17.70
C ASP A 284 21.13 6.83 16.32
N GLU A 285 22.46 6.78 16.31
CA GLU A 285 23.28 6.77 15.11
C GLU A 285 22.92 5.61 14.15
N THR A 286 22.48 4.48 14.69
CA THR A 286 22.04 3.32 13.89
C THR A 286 20.79 3.65 13.10
N GLY A 287 19.80 4.28 13.74
CA GLY A 287 18.57 4.75 13.09
C GLY A 287 18.86 5.80 12.01
N GLU A 288 19.80 6.71 12.27
CA GLU A 288 20.22 7.71 11.30
C GLU A 288 20.96 7.09 10.11
N LYS A 289 21.83 6.10 10.36
CA LYS A 289 22.51 5.35 9.29
C LYS A 289 21.51 4.63 8.40
N LEU A 290 20.51 3.93 8.97
CA LEU A 290 19.44 3.29 8.21
C LEU A 290 18.65 4.29 7.35
N ARG A 291 18.35 5.46 7.90
CA ARG A 291 17.62 6.53 7.20
C ARG A 291 18.42 7.07 6.01
N THR A 292 19.69 7.38 6.23
CA THR A 292 20.56 8.01 5.22
C THR A 292 20.88 7.02 4.09
N VAL A 293 21.37 5.83 4.43
CA VAL A 293 21.73 4.78 3.43
C VAL A 293 20.48 4.27 2.71
N GLY A 294 19.38 4.10 3.45
CA GLY A 294 18.12 3.64 2.89
C GLY A 294 17.34 4.73 2.11
N HIS A 295 17.80 5.99 2.12
CA HIS A 295 17.05 7.14 1.56
C HIS A 295 15.62 7.19 2.09
N GLU A 296 15.45 7.04 3.41
CA GLU A 296 14.13 6.91 4.04
C GLU A 296 13.51 8.29 4.30
N TYR A 297 13.02 8.89 3.20
CA TYR A 297 12.29 10.15 3.17
C TYR A 297 10.99 9.98 2.39
N GLY A 298 9.95 10.69 2.81
CA GLY A 298 8.64 10.63 2.14
C GLY A 298 8.72 11.12 0.70
N ALA A 299 8.23 10.32 -0.25
CA ALA A 299 8.32 10.62 -1.68
C ALA A 299 7.63 11.95 -2.07
N THR A 300 6.55 12.31 -1.36
CA THR A 300 5.76 13.52 -1.62
C THR A 300 6.14 14.69 -0.71
N THR A 301 6.45 14.42 0.56
CA THR A 301 6.64 15.48 1.58
C THR A 301 8.09 15.70 1.94
N GLY A 302 9.01 14.82 1.54
CA GLY A 302 10.41 14.85 1.95
C GLY A 302 10.64 14.61 3.46
N ARG A 303 9.59 14.32 4.25
CA ARG A 303 9.73 14.09 5.70
C ARG A 303 10.58 12.86 5.98
N PRO A 304 11.51 12.92 6.95
CA PRO A 304 12.27 11.75 7.36
C PRO A 304 11.34 10.68 7.93
N ARG A 305 11.57 9.43 7.54
CA ARG A 305 10.87 8.27 8.13
C ARG A 305 11.57 7.88 9.42
N ARG A 306 10.77 7.42 10.37
CA ARG A 306 11.25 6.73 11.57
C ARG A 306 11.82 5.38 11.11
N CYS A 307 13.01 5.00 11.61
CA CYS A 307 13.69 3.77 11.24
C CYS A 307 13.95 2.89 12.46
N GLY A 308 13.96 1.59 12.26
CA GLY A 308 14.22 0.61 13.33
C GLY A 308 14.67 -0.74 12.78
N TRP A 309 15.11 -1.62 13.66
CA TRP A 309 15.47 -2.98 13.30
C TRP A 309 14.27 -3.77 12.76
N LEU A 310 14.55 -4.84 12.00
CA LEU A 310 13.52 -5.75 11.52
C LEU A 310 12.72 -6.33 12.69
N ASP A 311 11.40 -6.31 12.54
CA ASP A 311 10.46 -6.78 13.53
C ASP A 311 9.75 -8.07 13.06
N LEU A 312 10.23 -9.23 13.52
CA LEU A 312 9.63 -10.51 13.17
C LEU A 312 8.39 -10.86 14.02
N VAL A 313 8.09 -10.11 15.08
CA VAL A 313 6.79 -10.23 15.76
C VAL A 313 5.69 -9.79 14.81
N ILE A 314 5.91 -8.66 14.12
CA ILE A 314 5.03 -8.17 13.05
C ILE A 314 5.09 -9.08 11.83
N GLY A 315 6.28 -9.56 11.45
CA GLY A 315 6.44 -10.51 10.34
C GLY A 315 5.60 -11.78 10.54
N ARG A 316 5.60 -12.37 11.74
CA ARG A 316 4.73 -13.52 12.07
C ARG A 316 3.26 -13.17 12.02
N TYR A 317 2.91 -11.99 12.50
CA TYR A 317 1.54 -11.50 12.45
C TYR A 317 1.07 -11.34 10.99
N ALA A 318 1.93 -10.85 10.09
CA ALA A 318 1.63 -10.78 8.67
C ALA A 318 1.43 -12.17 8.05
N VAL A 319 2.29 -13.13 8.34
CA VAL A 319 2.11 -14.52 7.88
C VAL A 319 0.76 -15.09 8.36
N LEU A 320 0.38 -14.81 9.60
CA LEU A 320 -0.85 -15.31 10.21
C LEU A 320 -2.11 -14.68 9.60
N ILE A 321 -2.15 -13.34 9.49
CA ILE A 321 -3.34 -12.61 9.05
C ILE A 321 -3.55 -12.72 7.54
N ASP A 322 -2.47 -12.58 6.78
CA ASP A 322 -2.53 -12.54 5.32
C ASP A 322 -2.42 -13.93 4.66
N GLY A 323 -1.99 -14.96 5.42
CA GLY A 323 -1.77 -16.27 4.84
C GLY A 323 -0.69 -16.25 3.77
N LEU A 324 0.42 -15.55 4.01
CA LEU A 324 1.49 -15.37 3.03
C LEU A 324 1.98 -16.71 2.49
N THR A 325 2.03 -16.83 1.17
CA THR A 325 2.68 -17.96 0.50
C THR A 325 4.17 -17.73 0.36
N ASP A 326 4.57 -16.47 0.20
CA ASP A 326 5.94 -16.06 -0.07
C ASP A 326 6.24 -14.69 0.53
N ILE A 327 7.52 -14.44 0.82
CA ILE A 327 8.05 -13.14 1.21
C ILE A 327 8.91 -12.59 0.07
N VAL A 328 8.75 -11.32 -0.23
CA VAL A 328 9.66 -10.53 -1.05
C VAL A 328 10.45 -9.61 -0.11
N LEU A 329 11.71 -9.93 0.12
CA LEU A 329 12.59 -9.17 1.00
C LEU A 329 13.24 -8.01 0.24
N THR A 330 13.02 -6.78 0.68
CA THR A 330 13.53 -5.58 0.01
C THR A 330 14.58 -4.85 0.84
N LYS A 331 15.38 -4.01 0.18
CA LYS A 331 16.35 -3.13 0.86
C LYS A 331 17.42 -3.89 1.66
N LEU A 332 17.78 -5.10 1.23
CA LEU A 332 18.81 -5.88 1.90
C LEU A 332 20.19 -5.22 1.80
N ASP A 333 20.47 -4.53 0.70
CA ASP A 333 21.64 -3.71 0.43
C ASP A 333 21.91 -2.63 1.49
N VAL A 334 20.85 -2.08 2.10
CA VAL A 334 20.96 -1.03 3.12
C VAL A 334 21.63 -1.51 4.40
N LEU A 335 21.61 -2.82 4.66
CA LEU A 335 22.26 -3.43 5.81
C LEU A 335 23.77 -3.70 5.60
N THR A 336 24.31 -3.46 4.43
CA THR A 336 25.75 -3.55 4.16
C THR A 336 26.54 -2.57 5.05
N GLY A 337 27.63 -3.05 5.67
CA GLY A 337 28.48 -2.25 6.54
C GLY A 337 28.01 -2.14 7.99
N PHE A 338 27.02 -2.96 8.40
CA PHE A 338 26.73 -3.18 9.82
C PHE A 338 27.51 -4.40 10.30
N GLU A 339 28.23 -4.28 11.43
CA GLU A 339 28.92 -5.42 12.04
C GLU A 339 27.95 -6.43 12.63
N LYS A 340 26.87 -5.91 13.23
CA LYS A 340 25.84 -6.68 13.90
C LYS A 340 24.46 -6.14 13.50
N ILE A 341 23.54 -7.04 13.26
CA ILE A 341 22.16 -6.73 12.88
C ILE A 341 21.24 -7.35 13.94
N LYS A 342 20.41 -6.54 14.57
CA LYS A 342 19.41 -7.01 15.51
C LYS A 342 18.09 -7.27 14.82
N VAL A 343 17.40 -8.33 15.27
CA VAL A 343 16.09 -8.72 14.77
C VAL A 343 15.18 -8.94 15.98
N ALA A 344 14.08 -8.21 16.06
CA ALA A 344 13.12 -8.38 17.14
C ALA A 344 12.34 -9.68 16.96
N VAL A 345 12.34 -10.52 18.00
CA VAL A 345 11.71 -11.84 18.01
C VAL A 345 10.63 -12.00 19.07
N GLY A 346 10.49 -11.03 19.95
CA GLY A 346 9.49 -11.02 21.01
C GLY A 346 9.29 -9.66 21.63
N TYR A 347 8.12 -9.44 22.18
CA TYR A 347 7.77 -8.30 23.02
C TYR A 347 7.52 -8.77 24.43
N GLU A 348 8.31 -8.30 25.39
CA GLU A 348 8.09 -8.57 26.81
C GLU A 348 7.23 -7.47 27.41
N ILE A 349 6.08 -7.86 27.93
CA ILE A 349 5.10 -7.00 28.60
C ILE A 349 4.68 -7.68 29.90
N ASP A 350 4.86 -7.00 31.03
CA ASP A 350 4.54 -7.54 32.36
C ASP A 350 5.19 -8.91 32.65
N GLY A 351 6.44 -9.11 32.20
CA GLY A 351 7.20 -10.37 32.39
C GLY A 351 6.77 -11.52 31.46
N LYS A 352 5.84 -11.28 30.53
CA LYS A 352 5.42 -12.26 29.54
C LYS A 352 5.93 -11.88 28.16
N VAL A 353 6.57 -12.83 27.46
CA VAL A 353 7.05 -12.64 26.09
C VAL A 353 5.98 -13.04 25.07
N TYR A 354 5.65 -12.11 24.18
CA TYR A 354 4.74 -12.30 23.06
C TYR A 354 5.56 -12.42 21.77
N HIS A 355 5.33 -13.48 21.01
CA HIS A 355 5.98 -13.73 19.72
C HIS A 355 5.11 -13.38 18.51
N SER A 356 3.90 -12.91 18.73
CA SER A 356 2.99 -12.35 17.73
C SER A 356 2.44 -11.04 18.26
N TYR A 357 2.03 -10.14 17.38
CA TYR A 357 1.58 -8.79 17.74
C TYR A 357 0.36 -8.86 18.68
N PRO A 358 0.45 -8.31 19.89
CA PRO A 358 -0.67 -8.31 20.82
C PRO A 358 -1.67 -7.19 20.45
N GLY A 359 -2.93 -7.54 20.18
CA GLY A 359 -3.96 -6.61 19.76
C GLY A 359 -4.28 -5.47 20.74
N ASN A 360 -3.77 -5.55 21.98
CA ASN A 360 -3.96 -4.53 23.03
C ASN A 360 -2.65 -3.85 23.43
N LEU A 361 -1.67 -3.76 22.55
CA LEU A 361 -0.41 -3.07 22.81
C LEU A 361 -0.68 -1.61 23.17
N ARG A 362 -0.58 -1.28 24.48
CA ARG A 362 -0.86 0.07 25.01
C ARG A 362 0.46 0.79 25.30
N LYS A 363 0.52 2.08 24.93
CA LYS A 363 1.66 2.97 25.28
C LYS A 363 1.93 3.07 26.79
N SER A 364 0.93 2.76 27.62
CA SER A 364 1.00 2.89 29.08
C SER A 364 1.77 1.77 29.79
N LYS A 365 2.13 0.71 29.08
CA LYS A 365 2.91 -0.40 29.64
C LYS A 365 4.34 -0.39 29.14
N PRO A 366 5.34 -0.59 30.00
CA PRO A 366 6.71 -0.79 29.57
C PRO A 366 6.78 -1.95 28.56
N LEU A 367 7.44 -1.70 27.46
CA LEU A 367 7.64 -2.66 26.39
C LEU A 367 9.14 -2.90 26.24
N ASN A 368 9.60 -4.10 26.59
CA ASN A 368 10.96 -4.53 26.32
C ASN A 368 11.00 -5.37 25.04
N ILE A 369 11.91 -5.05 24.13
CA ILE A 369 12.06 -5.79 22.88
C ILE A 369 13.11 -6.87 23.06
N VAL A 370 12.73 -8.12 22.78
CA VAL A 370 13.64 -9.26 22.76
C VAL A 370 14.28 -9.35 21.38
N TYR A 371 15.58 -9.16 21.31
CA TYR A 371 16.35 -9.22 20.07
C TYR A 371 17.21 -10.48 20.00
N ASP A 372 17.23 -11.10 18.82
CA ASP A 372 18.35 -11.97 18.41
C ASP A 372 19.34 -11.09 17.63
N GLU A 373 20.65 -11.36 17.77
CA GLU A 373 21.73 -10.63 17.11
C GLU A 373 22.41 -11.54 16.10
N LEU A 374 22.55 -11.06 14.87
CA LEU A 374 23.15 -11.75 13.75
C LEU A 374 24.41 -10.98 13.28
N PRO A 375 25.44 -11.69 12.78
CA PRO A 375 26.58 -11.03 12.17
C PRO A 375 26.13 -10.32 10.87
N GLY A 376 26.67 -9.13 10.63
CA GLY A 376 26.47 -8.38 9.41
C GLY A 376 27.48 -8.75 8.32
N TRP A 377 27.47 -7.98 7.23
CA TRP A 377 28.39 -8.12 6.10
C TRP A 377 28.84 -6.74 5.61
N THR A 378 29.98 -6.72 4.91
CA THR A 378 30.61 -5.48 4.40
C THR A 378 30.65 -5.41 2.89
N GLU A 379 30.44 -6.54 2.22
CA GLU A 379 30.50 -6.66 0.77
C GLU A 379 29.31 -5.96 0.11
N ASP A 380 29.56 -5.25 -1.00
CA ASP A 380 28.51 -4.71 -1.83
C ASP A 380 27.73 -5.83 -2.54
N ILE A 381 26.44 -5.93 -2.27
CA ILE A 381 25.54 -6.94 -2.84
C ILE A 381 24.70 -6.42 -4.01
N THR A 382 24.84 -5.15 -4.38
CA THR A 382 23.93 -4.49 -5.35
C THR A 382 24.01 -5.06 -6.77
N GLN A 383 25.12 -5.72 -7.12
CA GLN A 383 25.32 -6.33 -8.46
C GLN A 383 25.11 -7.83 -8.46
N ILE A 384 24.85 -8.45 -7.31
CA ILE A 384 24.65 -9.90 -7.19
C ILE A 384 23.31 -10.30 -7.83
N LYS A 385 23.33 -11.38 -8.63
CA LYS A 385 22.15 -11.91 -9.33
C LYS A 385 21.74 -13.29 -8.85
N ASN A 386 22.65 -14.06 -8.30
CA ASN A 386 22.41 -15.41 -7.82
C ASN A 386 22.50 -15.47 -6.30
N TYR A 387 21.62 -16.22 -5.66
CA TYR A 387 21.57 -16.35 -4.21
C TYR A 387 22.89 -16.92 -3.63
N ASP A 388 23.50 -17.88 -4.32
CA ASP A 388 24.72 -18.53 -3.85
C ASP A 388 25.94 -17.60 -3.80
N GLU A 389 25.92 -16.51 -4.58
CA GLU A 389 26.96 -15.47 -4.61
C GLU A 389 26.88 -14.48 -3.46
N LEU A 390 25.76 -14.48 -2.71
CA LEU A 390 25.62 -13.60 -1.54
C LEU A 390 26.64 -13.96 -0.46
N PRO A 391 27.15 -12.95 0.30
CA PRO A 391 27.97 -13.18 1.48
C PRO A 391 27.30 -14.16 2.45
N GLU A 392 28.09 -14.99 3.10
CA GLU A 392 27.59 -16.05 3.97
C GLU A 392 26.69 -15.50 5.09
N ASN A 393 27.04 -14.36 5.69
CA ASN A 393 26.23 -13.75 6.74
C ASN A 393 24.92 -13.16 6.18
N CYS A 394 24.94 -12.68 4.94
CA CYS A 394 23.75 -12.22 4.25
C CYS A 394 22.77 -13.39 4.00
N LYS A 395 23.27 -14.54 3.54
CA LYS A 395 22.47 -15.78 3.40
C LYS A 395 21.88 -16.22 4.75
N LYS A 396 22.71 -16.25 5.81
CA LYS A 396 22.25 -16.58 7.16
C LYS A 396 21.13 -15.65 7.65
N TYR A 397 21.18 -14.36 7.31
CA TYR A 397 20.13 -13.41 7.65
C TYR A 397 18.81 -13.76 6.96
N VAL A 398 18.84 -14.07 5.67
CA VAL A 398 17.67 -14.49 4.90
C VAL A 398 17.08 -15.80 5.43
N GLU A 399 17.91 -16.81 5.61
CA GLU A 399 17.52 -18.13 6.15
C GLU A 399 16.96 -18.04 7.57
N TYR A 400 17.51 -17.11 8.37
CA TYR A 400 17.00 -16.85 9.72
C TYR A 400 15.56 -16.32 9.66
N ILE A 401 15.26 -15.39 8.75
CA ILE A 401 13.91 -14.86 8.54
C ILE A 401 12.96 -15.99 8.13
N GLU A 402 13.34 -16.80 7.13
CA GLU A 402 12.53 -17.93 6.66
C GLU A 402 12.21 -18.92 7.79
N LYS A 403 13.24 -19.29 8.55
CA LYS A 403 13.10 -20.23 9.69
C LYS A 403 12.17 -19.68 10.77
N LYS A 404 12.29 -18.40 11.11
CA LYS A 404 11.45 -17.75 12.15
C LYS A 404 10.02 -17.55 11.71
N LEU A 405 9.80 -17.23 10.45
CA LEU A 405 8.47 -16.96 9.90
C LEU A 405 7.78 -18.20 9.34
N LYS A 406 8.52 -19.28 9.05
CA LYS A 406 8.06 -20.48 8.35
C LYS A 406 7.41 -20.13 7.00
N CYS A 407 8.01 -19.19 6.30
CA CYS A 407 7.57 -18.71 5.00
C CYS A 407 8.81 -18.43 4.14
N ASN A 408 8.80 -18.88 2.88
CA ASN A 408 9.96 -18.75 1.99
C ASN A 408 10.17 -17.29 1.57
N VAL A 409 11.44 -16.87 1.50
CA VAL A 409 11.83 -15.62 0.84
C VAL A 409 12.12 -15.93 -0.63
N SER A 410 11.12 -15.73 -1.47
CA SER A 410 11.18 -16.13 -2.89
C SER A 410 11.83 -15.09 -3.79
N MET A 411 11.94 -13.85 -3.33
CA MET A 411 12.61 -12.77 -4.05
C MET A 411 13.34 -11.85 -3.07
N ILE A 412 14.54 -11.42 -3.44
CA ILE A 412 15.35 -10.49 -2.65
C ILE A 412 15.71 -9.30 -3.55
N SER A 413 15.37 -8.10 -3.10
CA SER A 413 15.79 -6.87 -3.76
C SER A 413 17.06 -6.34 -3.10
N VAL A 414 18.11 -6.22 -3.90
CA VAL A 414 19.48 -5.84 -3.49
C VAL A 414 19.89 -4.44 -3.96
N GLY A 415 18.91 -3.62 -4.33
CA GLY A 415 19.13 -2.23 -4.74
C GLY A 415 17.86 -1.58 -5.30
N PRO A 416 17.89 -0.28 -5.64
CA PRO A 416 16.72 0.45 -6.12
C PRO A 416 16.30 0.09 -7.55
N GLU A 417 17.26 -0.36 -8.39
CA GLU A 417 17.04 -0.61 -9.81
C GLU A 417 16.15 -1.84 -10.04
N ARG A 418 15.36 -1.79 -11.12
CA ARG A 418 14.50 -2.88 -11.56
C ARG A 418 15.24 -4.21 -11.72
N SER A 419 16.48 -4.17 -12.21
CA SER A 419 17.34 -5.32 -12.45
C SER A 419 18.00 -5.90 -11.20
N GLN A 420 17.97 -5.17 -10.06
CA GLN A 420 18.66 -5.55 -8.82
C GLN A 420 17.77 -6.43 -7.94
N ASN A 421 17.48 -7.63 -8.46
CA ASN A 421 16.72 -8.65 -7.75
C ASN A 421 17.36 -10.02 -7.92
N ILE A 422 17.26 -10.84 -6.87
CA ILE A 422 17.63 -12.25 -6.85
C ILE A 422 16.33 -13.05 -6.69
N TYR A 423 16.10 -13.98 -7.58
CA TYR A 423 14.94 -14.86 -7.54
C TYR A 423 15.30 -16.19 -6.94
N ARG A 424 14.47 -16.67 -6.03
CA ARG A 424 14.59 -17.98 -5.37
C ARG A 424 13.25 -18.70 -5.52
N TYR A 425 13.28 -20.02 -5.49
CA TYR A 425 12.10 -20.88 -5.67
C TYR A 425 11.29 -20.54 -6.94
N ASP A 426 10.12 -21.12 -7.10
CA ASP A 426 9.32 -21.02 -8.32
C ASP A 426 8.49 -19.72 -8.47
N LEU A 427 9.04 -18.56 -8.08
CA LEU A 427 8.53 -17.30 -8.63
C LEU A 427 8.75 -17.19 -10.15
N THR A 428 9.54 -18.11 -10.71
CA THR A 428 9.83 -18.15 -12.14
C THR A 428 8.58 -18.31 -13.02
N GLU A 429 7.49 -18.91 -12.52
CA GLU A 429 6.21 -18.97 -13.24
C GLU A 429 5.52 -17.61 -13.38
N ILE A 430 5.75 -16.70 -12.45
CA ILE A 430 5.28 -15.31 -12.55
C ILE A 430 6.21 -14.48 -13.44
N VAL A 431 7.51 -14.80 -13.43
CA VAL A 431 8.55 -13.98 -14.05
C VAL A 431 9.01 -14.55 -15.40
N LYS A 432 8.78 -15.81 -15.70
CA LYS A 432 8.96 -16.46 -17.01
C LYS A 432 7.67 -16.47 -17.79
#